data_8e4f8fc85b25f8a60f21ac77faaf6963
#
_entry.id   8e4f8fc85b25f8a60f21ac77faaf6963
#
_cell.length_a   1.000
_cell.length_b   1.000
_cell.length_c   1.000
_cell.angle_alpha   90.00
_cell.angle_beta   90.00
_cell.angle_gamma   90.00
#
_symmetry.space_group_name_H-M   'P 1'
#
loop_
_entity.id
_entity.type
_entity.pdbx_description
1 polymer ?
#
loop_
_entity_poly.entity_id
_entity_poly.type
_entity_poly.pdbx_seq_one_letter_code
_entity_poly.pdbx_strand_id
1 'polypeptide(L)'
;MTASIRPVTPLQAAHLRGTPAILDLEASGFGRQSYPIEVGYVLPDGSSYCSLIRPAPHWTHWDPAAEKVHHIQRDMLDRHGNDIGDIARLLNERLRGLTVFSDGWAHDYPWLQALYEEAGLVPSFKLDSLRSLLTEREERDWEATRELVSRDMKGQRHRASADARMLQSTLVRLRGGASPAYT
;
A
#
# COMPACT_ATOMS: atom_id res chain seq x y z
N MET A 1 -16.58 24.69 4.79
CA MET A 1 -15.30 25.26 4.31
C MET A 1 -14.85 24.40 3.14
N THR A 2 -15.00 24.90 1.92
CA THR A 2 -14.58 24.21 0.69
C THR A 2 -13.07 24.31 0.56
N ALA A 3 -12.38 23.17 0.65
CA ALA A 3 -10.95 23.09 0.38
C ALA A 3 -10.69 23.51 -1.08
N SER A 4 -9.94 24.58 -1.26
CA SER A 4 -9.54 25.09 -2.58
C SER A 4 -8.52 24.11 -3.18
N ILE A 5 -8.94 23.36 -4.17
CA ILE A 5 -8.03 22.49 -4.95
C ILE A 5 -7.14 23.41 -5.78
N ARG A 6 -5.85 23.49 -5.44
CA ARG A 6 -4.88 24.22 -6.25
C ARG A 6 -4.69 23.51 -7.60
N PRO A 7 -4.74 24.23 -8.71
CA PRO A 7 -4.49 23.64 -10.03
C PRO A 7 -3.05 23.12 -10.11
N VAL A 8 -2.89 21.86 -10.55
CA VAL A 8 -1.59 21.22 -10.77
C VAL A 8 -0.91 21.84 -11.97
N THR A 9 0.34 22.26 -11.85
CA THR A 9 1.10 22.82 -13.00
C THR A 9 1.39 21.72 -14.04
N PRO A 10 1.60 22.07 -15.33
CA PRO A 10 1.96 21.11 -16.38
C PRO A 10 3.19 20.26 -16.03
N LEU A 11 4.15 20.81 -15.32
CA LEU A 11 5.35 20.11 -14.85
C LEU A 11 5.01 19.08 -13.76
N GLN A 12 4.14 19.46 -12.81
CA GLN A 12 3.63 18.55 -11.78
C GLN A 12 2.77 17.43 -12.40
N ALA A 13 1.93 17.75 -13.40
CA ALA A 13 1.14 16.77 -14.11
C ALA A 13 1.99 15.80 -14.96
N ALA A 14 3.14 16.23 -15.48
CA ALA A 14 4.09 15.34 -16.16
C ALA A 14 4.85 14.44 -15.18
N HIS A 15 5.18 14.97 -14.00
CA HIS A 15 5.82 14.21 -12.92
C HIS A 15 4.88 13.14 -12.34
N LEU A 16 3.63 13.49 -12.11
CA LEU A 16 2.57 12.60 -11.64
C LEU A 16 2.29 11.43 -12.61
N ARG A 17 2.45 11.66 -13.92
CA ARG A 17 2.29 10.58 -14.93
C ARG A 17 3.36 9.49 -14.88
N GLY A 18 4.51 9.77 -14.28
CA GLY A 18 5.61 8.80 -14.08
C GLY A 18 5.62 8.14 -12.71
N THR A 19 4.80 8.62 -11.77
CA THR A 19 4.73 8.12 -10.39
C THR A 19 3.60 7.08 -10.30
N PRO A 20 3.86 5.81 -9.97
CA PRO A 20 2.81 4.80 -9.87
C PRO A 20 2.00 4.92 -8.59
N ALA A 21 0.78 4.41 -8.60
CA ALA A 21 0.07 4.08 -7.38
C ALA A 21 0.70 2.84 -6.74
N ILE A 22 0.97 2.88 -5.43
CA ILE A 22 1.51 1.76 -4.66
C ILE A 22 0.50 1.33 -3.63
N LEU A 23 0.37 0.02 -3.41
CA LEU A 23 -0.43 -0.59 -2.36
C LEU A 23 0.45 -1.54 -1.58
N ASP A 24 0.20 -1.63 -0.29
CA ASP A 24 0.86 -2.54 0.63
C ASP A 24 -0.17 -3.14 1.60
N LEU A 25 0.07 -4.35 2.07
CA LEU A 25 -0.78 -5.07 3.01
C LEU A 25 0.04 -5.62 4.17
N GLU A 26 -0.47 -5.44 5.39
CA GLU A 26 -0.05 -6.23 6.53
C GLU A 26 -0.99 -7.43 6.70
N ALA A 27 -0.48 -8.54 7.20
CA ALA A 27 -1.24 -9.76 7.37
C ALA A 27 -1.04 -10.43 8.72
N SER A 28 -1.96 -11.31 9.08
CA SER A 28 -1.91 -12.12 10.32
C SER A 28 -0.72 -13.09 10.41
N GLY A 29 0.11 -13.13 9.38
CA GLY A 29 1.29 -13.98 9.23
C GLY A 29 1.46 -14.46 7.80
N PHE A 30 2.30 -15.44 7.59
CA PHE A 30 2.50 -16.07 6.29
C PHE A 30 1.77 -17.41 6.19
N GLY A 31 1.59 -17.88 4.94
CA GLY A 31 1.01 -19.20 4.65
C GLY A 31 -0.47 -19.14 4.27
N ARG A 32 -1.03 -20.33 4.00
CA ARG A 32 -2.35 -20.46 3.36
C ARG A 32 -3.54 -19.99 4.21
N GLN A 33 -3.36 -19.88 5.52
CA GLN A 33 -4.41 -19.48 6.46
C GLN A 33 -4.29 -18.00 6.85
N SER A 34 -3.24 -17.31 6.38
CA SER A 34 -3.07 -15.89 6.66
C SER A 34 -4.10 -15.05 5.91
N TYR A 35 -4.46 -13.93 6.51
CA TYR A 35 -5.45 -12.99 5.99
C TYR A 35 -4.95 -11.54 6.19
N PRO A 36 -5.43 -10.59 5.40
CA PRO A 36 -5.00 -9.20 5.52
C PRO A 36 -5.60 -8.56 6.78
N ILE A 37 -4.77 -7.78 7.48
CA ILE A 37 -5.14 -7.07 8.71
C ILE A 37 -5.06 -5.55 8.59
N GLU A 38 -4.27 -5.05 7.66
CA GLU A 38 -4.21 -3.64 7.29
C GLU A 38 -4.00 -3.53 5.79
N VAL A 39 -4.59 -2.50 5.17
CA VAL A 39 -4.33 -2.12 3.80
C VAL A 39 -3.97 -0.65 3.74
N GLY A 40 -2.93 -0.33 2.97
CA GLY A 40 -2.51 1.04 2.70
C GLY A 40 -2.21 1.25 1.23
N TYR A 41 -2.47 2.45 0.73
CA TYR A 41 -2.02 2.84 -0.60
C TYR A 41 -1.57 4.30 -0.63
N VAL A 42 -0.80 4.64 -1.65
CA VAL A 42 -0.46 6.00 -2.04
C VAL A 42 -0.73 6.17 -3.54
N LEU A 43 -1.39 7.27 -3.89
CA LEU A 43 -1.69 7.63 -5.27
C LEU A 43 -0.54 8.44 -5.91
N PRO A 44 -0.55 8.63 -7.26
CA PRO A 44 0.47 9.43 -7.94
C PRO A 44 0.61 10.86 -7.45
N ASP A 45 -0.46 11.45 -6.92
CA ASP A 45 -0.47 12.81 -6.37
C ASP A 45 0.01 12.92 -4.93
N GLY A 46 0.40 11.80 -4.32
CA GLY A 46 0.84 11.71 -2.93
C GLY A 46 -0.28 11.52 -1.92
N SER A 47 -1.54 11.60 -2.33
CA SER A 47 -2.66 11.28 -1.45
C SER A 47 -2.63 9.80 -1.06
N SER A 48 -2.94 9.50 0.19
CA SER A 48 -2.81 8.15 0.74
C SER A 48 -3.95 7.78 1.66
N TYR A 49 -4.09 6.49 1.85
CA TYR A 49 -5.09 5.88 2.73
C TYR A 49 -4.47 4.73 3.52
N CYS A 50 -4.95 4.51 4.73
CA CYS A 50 -4.60 3.37 5.55
C CYS A 50 -5.82 2.94 6.36
N SER A 51 -6.06 1.64 6.45
CA SER A 51 -7.15 1.09 7.25
C SER A 51 -6.80 -0.25 7.85
N LEU A 52 -7.07 -0.40 9.14
CA LEU A 52 -7.18 -1.72 9.76
C LEU A 52 -8.42 -2.44 9.22
N ILE A 53 -8.32 -3.75 9.08
CA ILE A 53 -9.36 -4.63 8.58
C ILE A 53 -9.89 -5.45 9.77
N ARG A 54 -11.21 -5.39 10.00
CA ARG A 54 -11.84 -6.28 10.99
C ARG A 54 -11.88 -7.69 10.43
N PRO A 55 -11.27 -8.70 11.09
CA PRO A 55 -11.25 -10.05 10.57
C PRO A 55 -12.65 -10.66 10.45
N ALA A 56 -12.85 -11.46 9.41
CA ALA A 56 -14.02 -12.32 9.33
C ALA A 56 -14.02 -13.35 10.48
N PRO A 57 -15.18 -13.84 10.95
CA PRO A 57 -15.26 -14.74 12.12
C PRO A 57 -14.43 -16.03 11.96
N HIS A 58 -14.23 -16.52 10.74
CA HIS A 58 -13.46 -17.70 10.43
C HIS A 58 -11.96 -17.44 10.19
N TRP A 59 -11.52 -16.18 10.14
CA TRP A 59 -10.12 -15.78 10.04
C TRP A 59 -9.46 -15.83 11.41
N THR A 60 -8.98 -17.02 11.79
CA THR A 60 -8.48 -17.29 13.14
C THR A 60 -6.97 -17.38 13.25
N HIS A 61 -6.27 -17.51 12.11
CA HIS A 61 -4.80 -17.58 12.09
C HIS A 61 -4.17 -16.30 12.69
N TRP A 62 -3.13 -16.49 13.50
CA TRP A 62 -2.36 -15.37 14.06
C TRP A 62 -0.93 -15.82 14.34
N ASP A 63 0.04 -15.12 13.77
CA ASP A 63 1.46 -15.38 13.98
C ASP A 63 2.08 -14.28 14.87
N PRO A 64 2.52 -14.63 16.10
CA PRO A 64 3.20 -13.66 16.97
C PRO A 64 4.52 -13.11 16.39
N ALA A 65 5.14 -13.80 15.44
CA ALA A 65 6.32 -13.28 14.77
C ALA A 65 5.96 -12.14 13.80
N ALA A 66 4.84 -12.25 13.07
CA ALA A 66 4.32 -11.17 12.25
C ALA A 66 3.89 -9.97 13.11
N GLU A 67 3.21 -10.19 14.23
CA GLU A 67 2.83 -9.12 15.17
C GLU A 67 4.03 -8.30 15.65
N LYS A 68 5.19 -8.95 15.87
CA LYS A 68 6.43 -8.24 16.24
C LYS A 68 6.99 -7.36 15.13
N VAL A 69 6.59 -7.59 13.88
CA VAL A 69 7.02 -6.81 12.72
C VAL A 69 6.10 -5.61 12.51
N HIS A 70 4.79 -5.83 12.35
CA HIS A 70 3.82 -4.77 12.06
C HIS A 70 3.28 -4.07 13.32
N HIS A 71 3.50 -4.60 14.52
CA HIS A 71 3.09 -4.05 15.82
C HIS A 71 1.57 -3.79 15.96
N ILE A 72 0.74 -4.47 15.16
CA ILE A 72 -0.72 -4.42 15.24
C ILE A 72 -1.17 -5.58 16.11
N GLN A 73 -1.78 -5.29 17.25
CA GLN A 73 -2.34 -6.31 18.14
C GLN A 73 -3.70 -6.77 17.60
N ARG A 74 -4.01 -8.06 17.77
CA ARG A 74 -5.24 -8.64 17.22
C ARG A 74 -6.50 -7.94 17.73
N ASP A 75 -6.53 -7.59 19.02
CA ASP A 75 -7.67 -6.89 19.62
C ASP A 75 -7.89 -5.47 19.07
N MET A 76 -6.87 -4.84 18.49
CA MET A 76 -7.03 -3.58 17.77
C MET A 76 -7.89 -3.73 16.51
N LEU A 77 -7.83 -4.89 15.85
CA LEU A 77 -8.63 -5.17 14.67
C LEU A 77 -10.13 -5.24 15.01
N ASP A 78 -10.47 -5.86 16.14
CA ASP A 78 -11.85 -5.96 16.61
C ASP A 78 -12.41 -4.58 17.00
N ARG A 79 -11.57 -3.74 17.62
CA ARG A 79 -11.97 -2.41 18.13
C ARG A 79 -11.97 -1.31 17.06
N HIS A 80 -11.03 -1.34 16.13
CA HIS A 80 -10.74 -0.25 15.20
C HIS A 80 -10.76 -0.66 13.73
N GLY A 81 -10.87 -1.95 13.44
CA GLY A 81 -10.94 -2.46 12.08
C GLY A 81 -12.26 -2.06 11.41
N ASN A 82 -12.16 -1.64 10.16
CA ASN A 82 -13.31 -1.36 9.32
C ASN A 82 -13.85 -2.66 8.69
N ASP A 83 -15.10 -2.62 8.27
CA ASP A 83 -15.77 -3.73 7.60
C ASP A 83 -15.07 -4.05 6.26
N ILE A 84 -14.90 -5.35 5.96
CA ILE A 84 -14.22 -5.83 4.76
C ILE A 84 -14.89 -5.32 3.50
N GLY A 85 -16.24 -5.33 3.46
CA GLY A 85 -17.01 -4.86 2.32
C GLY A 85 -16.88 -3.36 2.10
N ASP A 86 -16.80 -2.56 3.20
CA ASP A 86 -16.60 -1.11 3.09
C ASP A 86 -15.19 -0.80 2.54
N ILE A 87 -14.17 -1.51 3.02
CA ILE A 87 -12.81 -1.38 2.51
C ILE A 87 -12.74 -1.75 1.02
N ALA A 88 -13.29 -2.88 0.63
CA ALA A 88 -13.28 -3.33 -0.77
C ALA A 88 -14.00 -2.34 -1.70
N ARG A 89 -15.13 -1.77 -1.27
CA ARG A 89 -15.85 -0.72 -2.01
C ARG A 89 -15.02 0.55 -2.15
N LEU A 90 -14.39 1.00 -1.05
CA LEU A 90 -13.52 2.18 -1.06
C LEU A 90 -12.31 1.98 -2.00
N LEU A 91 -11.63 0.83 -1.93
CA LEU A 91 -10.54 0.51 -2.85
C LEU A 91 -11.00 0.53 -4.30
N ASN A 92 -12.17 -0.06 -4.60
CA ASN A 92 -12.76 -0.02 -5.93
C ASN A 92 -13.11 1.39 -6.40
N GLU A 93 -13.55 2.27 -5.51
CA GLU A 93 -13.82 3.67 -5.84
C GLU A 93 -12.52 4.43 -6.15
N ARG A 94 -11.53 4.31 -5.27
CA ARG A 94 -10.31 5.12 -5.31
C ARG A 94 -9.29 4.67 -6.34
N LEU A 95 -9.24 3.36 -6.60
CA LEU A 95 -8.23 2.75 -7.48
C LEU A 95 -8.79 2.35 -8.85
N ARG A 96 -10.05 2.64 -9.14
CA ARG A 96 -10.74 2.25 -10.37
C ARG A 96 -9.92 2.46 -11.63
N GLY A 97 -9.72 1.38 -12.39
CA GLY A 97 -9.04 1.40 -13.69
C GLY A 97 -7.53 1.62 -13.60
N LEU A 98 -6.96 1.76 -12.41
CA LEU A 98 -5.51 1.88 -12.22
C LEU A 98 -4.83 0.51 -12.27
N THR A 99 -3.54 0.51 -12.64
CA THR A 99 -2.60 -0.53 -12.22
C THR A 99 -1.89 0.00 -10.98
N VAL A 100 -2.02 -0.72 -9.88
CA VAL A 100 -1.42 -0.44 -8.58
C VAL A 100 -0.29 -1.44 -8.39
N PHE A 101 0.81 -1.05 -7.76
CA PHE A 101 1.99 -1.89 -7.65
C PHE A 101 2.32 -2.20 -6.19
N SER A 102 2.89 -3.38 -5.95
CA SER A 102 3.37 -3.84 -4.65
C SER A 102 4.75 -4.48 -4.80
N ASP A 103 5.63 -4.34 -3.83
CA ASP A 103 6.93 -5.04 -3.81
C ASP A 103 6.80 -6.47 -3.28
N GLY A 104 5.83 -6.72 -2.41
CA GLY A 104 5.45 -8.01 -1.87
C GLY A 104 4.40 -8.76 -2.69
N TRP A 105 4.27 -8.52 -3.98
CA TRP A 105 3.17 -9.01 -4.84
C TRP A 105 2.79 -10.48 -4.62
N ALA A 106 3.76 -11.37 -4.43
CA ALA A 106 3.51 -12.79 -4.22
C ALA A 106 2.72 -13.08 -2.93
N HIS A 107 2.73 -12.17 -1.96
CA HIS A 107 2.01 -12.24 -0.71
C HIS A 107 0.79 -11.32 -0.72
N ASP A 108 0.94 -10.11 -1.20
CA ASP A 108 -0.15 -9.12 -1.23
C ASP A 108 -1.30 -9.53 -2.14
N TYR A 109 -0.99 -10.18 -3.27
CA TYR A 109 -2.02 -10.63 -4.20
C TYR A 109 -2.98 -11.66 -3.58
N PRO A 110 -2.52 -12.77 -2.94
CA PRO A 110 -3.41 -13.68 -2.22
C PRO A 110 -4.20 -13.00 -1.09
N TRP A 111 -3.60 -12.10 -0.34
CA TRP A 111 -4.29 -11.38 0.74
C TRP A 111 -5.36 -10.44 0.21
N LEU A 112 -5.06 -9.72 -0.86
CA LEU A 112 -6.04 -8.88 -1.55
C LEU A 112 -7.20 -9.71 -2.10
N GLN A 113 -6.91 -10.89 -2.71
CA GLN A 113 -7.94 -11.82 -3.16
C GLN A 113 -8.82 -12.29 -2.01
N ALA A 114 -8.24 -12.69 -0.88
CA ALA A 114 -9.00 -13.11 0.30
C ALA A 114 -9.96 -12.00 0.80
N LEU A 115 -9.50 -10.73 0.81
CA LEU A 115 -10.33 -9.58 1.16
C LEU A 115 -11.53 -9.43 0.21
N TYR A 116 -11.28 -9.56 -1.09
CA TYR A 116 -12.34 -9.39 -2.09
C TYR A 116 -13.30 -10.59 -2.15
N GLU A 117 -12.81 -11.81 -1.96
CA GLU A 117 -13.63 -13.02 -1.84
C GLU A 117 -14.58 -12.90 -0.64
N GLU A 118 -14.06 -12.49 0.53
CA GLU A 118 -14.88 -12.29 1.73
C GLU A 118 -15.90 -11.14 1.55
N ALA A 119 -15.52 -10.07 0.84
CA ALA A 119 -16.42 -8.97 0.51
C ALA A 119 -17.51 -9.37 -0.50
N GLY A 120 -17.37 -10.48 -1.21
CA GLY A 120 -18.23 -10.85 -2.34
C GLY A 120 -18.15 -9.88 -3.52
N LEU A 121 -16.99 -9.23 -3.70
CA LEU A 121 -16.73 -8.22 -4.73
C LEU A 121 -15.57 -8.62 -5.63
N VAL A 122 -15.40 -7.88 -6.72
CA VAL A 122 -14.28 -8.04 -7.66
C VAL A 122 -13.50 -6.73 -7.70
N PRO A 123 -12.14 -6.77 -7.67
CA PRO A 123 -11.32 -5.57 -7.82
C PRO A 123 -11.61 -4.86 -9.15
N SER A 124 -11.79 -3.54 -9.10
CA SER A 124 -11.94 -2.69 -10.30
C SER A 124 -10.60 -2.09 -10.77
N PHE A 125 -9.51 -2.54 -10.21
CA PHE A 125 -8.13 -2.17 -10.51
C PHE A 125 -7.27 -3.44 -10.65
N LYS A 126 -6.05 -3.29 -11.15
CA LYS A 126 -5.09 -4.39 -11.27
C LYS A 126 -3.99 -4.20 -10.23
N LEU A 127 -3.64 -5.27 -9.47
CA LEU A 127 -2.42 -5.31 -8.67
C LEU A 127 -1.31 -5.98 -9.48
N ASP A 128 -0.15 -5.35 -9.57
CA ASP A 128 1.02 -5.86 -10.29
C ASP A 128 2.29 -5.72 -9.44
N SER A 129 3.34 -6.43 -9.82
CA SER A 129 4.63 -6.36 -9.13
C SER A 129 5.35 -5.04 -9.43
N LEU A 130 5.82 -4.36 -8.39
CA LEU A 130 6.64 -3.16 -8.52
C LEU A 130 7.94 -3.43 -9.32
N ARG A 131 8.46 -4.66 -9.24
CA ARG A 131 9.65 -5.08 -10.01
C ARG A 131 9.44 -4.97 -11.51
N SER A 132 8.20 -5.09 -12.01
CA SER A 132 7.89 -4.93 -13.43
C SER A 132 8.13 -3.52 -13.97
N LEU A 133 8.26 -2.53 -13.08
CA LEU A 133 8.55 -1.14 -13.42
C LEU A 133 10.05 -0.83 -13.45
N LEU A 134 10.90 -1.71 -12.91
CA LEU A 134 12.31 -1.44 -12.71
C LEU A 134 13.12 -1.87 -13.93
N THR A 135 14.05 -1.02 -14.34
CA THR A 135 15.15 -1.41 -15.23
C THR A 135 16.20 -2.18 -14.43
N GLU A 136 17.07 -2.95 -15.09
CA GLU A 136 18.18 -3.66 -14.44
C GLU A 136 19.07 -2.74 -13.58
N ARG A 137 19.24 -1.49 -14.00
CA ARG A 137 19.98 -0.49 -13.24
C ARG A 137 19.23 -0.10 -11.97
N GLU A 138 17.94 0.19 -12.08
CA GLU A 138 17.10 0.55 -10.94
C GLU A 138 17.00 -0.60 -9.94
N GLU A 139 16.94 -1.86 -10.39
CA GLU A 139 16.99 -3.03 -9.50
C GLU A 139 18.30 -3.12 -8.71
N ARG A 140 19.44 -2.90 -9.35
CA ARG A 140 20.76 -2.90 -8.65
C ARG A 140 20.85 -1.80 -7.60
N ASP A 141 20.29 -0.64 -7.85
CA ASP A 141 20.39 0.54 -6.98
C ASP A 141 19.23 0.60 -5.96
N TRP A 142 18.25 -0.32 -6.06
CA TRP A 142 17.01 -0.30 -5.29
C TRP A 142 17.22 -0.29 -3.79
N GLU A 143 17.92 -1.29 -3.24
CA GLU A 143 18.07 -1.46 -1.79
C GLU A 143 18.86 -0.29 -1.16
N ALA A 144 19.93 0.15 -1.81
CA ALA A 144 20.70 1.29 -1.33
C ALA A 144 19.85 2.58 -1.30
N THR A 145 19.03 2.80 -2.33
CA THR A 145 18.14 3.96 -2.39
C THR A 145 17.02 3.86 -1.36
N ARG A 146 16.43 2.67 -1.17
CA ARG A 146 15.40 2.40 -0.16
C ARG A 146 15.90 2.68 1.26
N GLU A 147 17.15 2.29 1.57
CA GLU A 147 17.77 2.63 2.86
C GLU A 147 17.90 4.15 3.07
N LEU A 148 18.32 4.89 2.05
CA LEU A 148 18.42 6.35 2.13
C LEU A 148 17.05 6.99 2.37
N VAL A 149 16.03 6.59 1.59
CA VAL A 149 14.65 7.08 1.77
C VAL A 149 14.13 6.74 3.17
N SER A 150 14.36 5.51 3.64
CA SER A 150 13.95 5.07 4.97
C SER A 150 14.57 5.90 6.11
N ARG A 151 15.82 6.34 5.96
CA ARG A 151 16.47 7.24 6.93
C ARG A 151 15.86 8.64 6.93
N ASP A 152 15.46 9.13 5.74
CA ASP A 152 14.85 10.45 5.59
C ASP A 152 13.41 10.47 6.15
N MET A 153 12.66 9.38 6.06
CA MET A 153 11.26 9.27 6.47
C MET A 153 11.04 9.02 7.98
N LYS A 154 12.06 9.14 8.82
CA LYS A 154 12.06 9.02 10.29
C LYS A 154 10.77 8.47 10.94
N GLY A 155 10.77 7.18 11.31
CA GLY A 155 9.97 6.68 12.44
C GLY A 155 8.56 6.15 12.16
N GLN A 156 8.07 6.13 10.93
CA GLN A 156 6.78 5.50 10.58
C GLN A 156 7.00 4.21 9.77
N ARG A 157 7.57 3.20 10.39
CA ARG A 157 7.73 1.88 9.77
C ARG A 157 6.58 0.94 10.17
N HIS A 158 6.30 -0.04 9.30
CA HIS A 158 5.36 -1.13 9.53
C HIS A 158 3.90 -0.66 9.67
N ARG A 159 3.52 0.28 8.84
CA ARG A 159 2.14 0.66 8.56
C ARG A 159 1.99 0.68 7.05
N ALA A 160 1.03 -0.05 6.52
CA ALA A 160 0.87 -0.26 5.09
C ALA A 160 0.95 1.02 4.24
N SER A 161 0.35 2.13 4.67
CA SER A 161 0.47 3.40 3.93
C SER A 161 1.86 4.03 4.00
N ALA A 162 2.61 3.83 5.09
CA ALA A 162 3.96 4.36 5.23
C ALA A 162 4.95 3.56 4.37
N ASP A 163 4.77 2.24 4.32
CA ASP A 163 5.58 1.36 3.48
C ASP A 163 5.27 1.62 1.99
N ALA A 164 4.00 1.78 1.60
CA ALA A 164 3.63 2.21 0.24
C ALA A 164 4.28 3.56 -0.15
N ARG A 165 4.32 4.54 0.75
CA ARG A 165 4.98 5.85 0.51
C ARG A 165 6.49 5.69 0.37
N MET A 166 7.11 4.85 1.20
CA MET A 166 8.55 4.57 1.13
C MET A 166 8.91 3.97 -0.23
N LEU A 167 8.16 2.99 -0.71
CA LEU A 167 8.36 2.36 -2.01
C LEU A 167 8.20 3.36 -3.16
N GLN A 168 7.14 4.19 -3.14
CA GLN A 168 6.92 5.23 -4.13
C GLN A 168 8.06 6.26 -4.15
N SER A 169 8.49 6.74 -2.97
CA SER A 169 9.61 7.68 -2.84
C SER A 169 10.92 7.09 -3.35
N THR A 170 11.15 5.81 -3.09
CA THR A 170 12.35 5.10 -3.58
C THR A 170 12.39 5.10 -5.10
N LEU A 171 11.28 4.74 -5.74
CA LEU A 171 11.20 4.74 -7.21
C LEU A 171 11.38 6.14 -7.82
N VAL A 172 10.73 7.14 -7.22
CA VAL A 172 10.86 8.54 -7.66
C VAL A 172 12.30 9.02 -7.53
N ARG A 173 12.97 8.72 -6.43
CA ARG A 173 14.37 9.10 -6.18
C ARG A 173 15.34 8.41 -7.16
N LEU A 174 15.14 7.14 -7.46
CA LEU A 174 15.91 6.40 -8.48
C LEU A 174 15.83 7.06 -9.86
N ARG A 175 14.68 7.65 -10.19
CA ARG A 175 14.41 8.35 -11.45
C ARG A 175 14.82 9.83 -11.45
N GLY A 176 15.52 10.28 -10.41
CA GLY A 176 15.99 11.65 -10.27
C GLY A 176 14.87 12.66 -9.98
N GLY A 177 13.71 12.19 -9.51
CA GLY A 177 12.60 13.02 -9.12
C GLY A 177 12.68 13.51 -7.67
N ALA A 178 11.97 14.59 -7.35
CA ALA A 178 11.70 14.96 -5.96
C ALA A 178 10.52 14.13 -5.44
N SER A 179 10.64 13.64 -4.19
CA SER A 179 9.54 12.90 -3.55
C SER A 179 8.26 13.76 -3.50
N PRO A 180 7.09 13.17 -3.75
CA PRO A 180 5.81 13.88 -3.60
C PRO A 180 5.65 14.42 -2.17
N ALA A 181 4.97 15.56 -2.02
CA ALA A 181 4.52 16.01 -0.70
C ALA A 181 3.35 15.11 -0.29
N TYR A 182 3.54 14.33 0.77
CA TYR A 182 2.49 13.46 1.29
C TYR A 182 1.55 14.24 2.22
N THR A 183 0.28 14.12 1.99
CA THR A 183 -0.81 14.72 2.80
C THR A 183 -1.64 13.63 3.46
#